data_2c9cff6e78cf6355f7d5c9f85058d8bc
#
_entry.id   2c9cff6e78cf6355f7d5c9f85058d8bc
#
_cell.length_a   1.000
_cell.length_b   1.000
_cell.length_c   1.000
_cell.angle_alpha   90.00
_cell.angle_beta   90.00
_cell.angle_gamma   90.00
#
_symmetry.space_group_name_H-M   'P 1'
#
loop_
_entity.id
_entity.type
_entity.pdbx_description
1 polymer ?
#
loop_
_entity_poly.entity_id
_entity_poly.type
_entity_poly.pdbx_seq_one_letter_code
_entity_poly.pdbx_strand_id
1 'polypeptide(L)'
;MILKQTKLNQPRFVIGPPGTGKTHIWILQKYLELYRKYGADKIILLSHTKVAKNELKKAIQELEEIKNDSVIQENENYFDYRISTIHAYCKKGGNKSVFDKKDDWPALCQAAPFLLLKKSAQITKDPMKYHPFFKCNSEAHGRGMKIIDHWNSSVDPHESYKPYNLKHMLRIKQIYEDFKNKRDTRTNLKRNLQDYCDMIDAFNRNPSDPEIDALIVDEAQDSSVPQLRALEKMARNVKDGNVYYVGDPNQTIFTFAGSNPDYFEKLSVTNKYKELETGLRCSVAINNYCKAIIVPVWRQYGYTRTWTPTEIEGNVYNLPNLIGSPGLNELIDKIKTSKESFLFTYRTEASKNWIIPFLEKNGFKYSHLGNNQHVSDAEINCHYTWPLFLKGETQSFDQLQSYWTHLKKENKLKDSRIFKKIRKKDYTFQEFVNLGYLDESLKDKEDFYQLVKIPKEEERRKKHDQRMIYIKTIINKYNLNQKSTIELGNFHQVKGLTRDNVIVDLTLTRA
;
A
#
# COMPACT_ATOMS: atom_id res chain seq x y z
N MET A 1 -10.20 23.42 -21.27
CA MET A 1 -11.57 23.95 -21.03
C MET A 1 -11.69 24.19 -19.54
N ILE A 2 -11.46 25.43 -19.09
CA ILE A 2 -11.53 25.82 -17.67
C ILE A 2 -13.02 25.95 -17.34
N LEU A 3 -13.52 25.08 -16.48
CA LEU A 3 -14.90 25.13 -16.01
C LEU A 3 -15.14 26.46 -15.28
N LYS A 4 -16.09 27.25 -15.72
CA LYS A 4 -16.61 28.40 -14.97
C LYS A 4 -17.21 27.87 -13.67
N GLN A 5 -16.48 28.01 -12.57
CA GLN A 5 -16.95 27.62 -11.24
C GLN A 5 -17.94 28.66 -10.73
N THR A 6 -19.08 28.21 -10.30
CA THR A 6 -19.96 29.00 -9.45
C THR A 6 -19.29 29.22 -8.10
N LYS A 7 -19.22 30.46 -7.62
CA LYS A 7 -18.47 30.92 -6.43
C LYS A 7 -18.80 30.21 -5.11
N LEU A 8 -19.86 29.42 -5.02
CA LEU A 8 -20.39 28.96 -3.74
C LEU A 8 -19.64 27.77 -3.11
N ASN A 9 -18.95 26.93 -3.88
CA ASN A 9 -18.39 25.67 -3.35
C ASN A 9 -16.97 25.40 -3.84
N GLN A 10 -16.12 26.43 -3.87
CA GLN A 10 -14.70 26.21 -4.18
C GLN A 10 -14.01 25.52 -2.99
N PRO A 11 -13.18 24.48 -3.26
CA PRO A 11 -12.44 23.82 -2.21
C PRO A 11 -11.47 24.79 -1.54
N ARG A 12 -11.41 24.70 -0.21
CA ARG A 12 -10.48 25.46 0.64
C ARG A 12 -9.24 24.60 0.87
N PHE A 13 -8.07 25.10 0.50
CA PHE A 13 -6.83 24.32 0.59
C PHE A 13 -6.12 24.55 1.92
N VAL A 14 -5.79 23.44 2.58
CA VAL A 14 -4.95 23.41 3.79
C VAL A 14 -3.63 22.76 3.43
N ILE A 15 -2.60 23.57 3.37
CA ILE A 15 -1.29 23.17 2.89
C ILE A 15 -0.33 23.14 4.07
N GLY A 16 0.57 22.16 4.08
CA GLY A 16 1.64 22.11 5.09
C GLY A 16 2.72 21.11 4.71
N PRO A 17 3.98 21.45 4.94
CA PRO A 17 5.11 20.53 4.78
C PRO A 17 4.97 19.26 5.61
N PRO A 18 5.91 18.30 5.47
CA PRO A 18 5.88 17.06 6.25
C PRO A 18 5.87 17.33 7.76
N GLY A 19 5.06 16.58 8.50
CA GLY A 19 5.05 16.63 9.96
C GLY A 19 4.37 17.84 10.57
N THR A 20 3.67 18.68 9.82
CA THR A 20 2.96 19.87 10.36
C THR A 20 1.57 19.58 10.94
N GLY A 21 1.23 18.32 11.17
CA GLY A 21 -0.03 17.95 11.83
C GLY A 21 -1.27 18.01 10.95
N LYS A 22 -1.13 17.99 9.61
CA LYS A 22 -2.25 18.00 8.66
C LYS A 22 -3.34 17.00 9.05
N THR A 23 -2.98 15.74 9.14
CA THR A 23 -3.91 14.62 9.36
C THR A 23 -4.33 14.49 10.82
N HIS A 24 -3.37 14.38 11.74
CA HIS A 24 -3.66 14.05 13.15
C HIS A 24 -4.04 15.26 14.04
N ILE A 25 -3.87 16.47 13.57
CA ILE A 25 -4.25 17.65 14.34
C ILE A 25 -5.34 18.41 13.58
N TRP A 26 -5.02 18.93 12.40
CA TRP A 26 -5.94 19.81 11.70
C TRP A 26 -7.22 19.09 11.26
N ILE A 27 -7.10 17.91 10.62
CA ILE A 27 -8.29 17.17 10.17
C ILE A 27 -9.14 16.75 11.36
N LEU A 28 -8.55 16.23 12.45
CA LEU A 28 -9.32 15.78 13.60
C LEU A 28 -10.05 16.95 14.28
N GLN A 29 -9.38 18.09 14.46
CA GLN A 29 -10.01 19.29 15.03
C GLN A 29 -11.13 19.82 14.12
N LYS A 30 -10.90 19.87 12.82
CA LYS A 30 -11.91 20.33 11.86
C LYS A 30 -13.08 19.34 11.77
N TYR A 31 -12.82 18.04 11.81
CA TYR A 31 -13.86 17.02 11.84
C TYR A 31 -14.75 17.18 13.09
N LEU A 32 -14.16 17.39 14.25
CA LEU A 32 -14.88 17.58 15.50
C LEU A 32 -15.74 18.87 15.48
N GLU A 33 -15.19 19.97 14.96
CA GLU A 33 -15.95 21.22 14.77
C GLU A 33 -17.18 21.00 13.89
N LEU A 34 -17.00 20.28 12.77
CA LEU A 34 -18.09 19.99 11.84
C LEU A 34 -19.10 18.98 12.43
N TYR A 35 -18.60 17.99 13.18
CA TYR A 35 -19.44 17.02 13.89
C TYR A 35 -20.39 17.70 14.89
N ARG A 36 -19.88 18.62 15.69
CA ARG A 36 -20.70 19.40 16.64
C ARG A 36 -21.80 20.22 15.94
N LYS A 37 -21.51 20.65 14.71
CA LYS A 37 -22.46 21.49 13.95
C LYS A 37 -23.48 20.71 13.14
N TYR A 38 -23.07 19.60 12.52
CA TYR A 38 -23.89 18.91 11.51
C TYR A 38 -24.16 17.44 11.85
N GLY A 39 -23.46 16.85 12.81
CA GLY A 39 -23.46 15.42 13.06
C GLY A 39 -22.58 14.64 12.06
N ALA A 40 -22.19 13.43 12.43
CA ALA A 40 -21.30 12.61 11.61
C ALA A 40 -21.92 12.16 10.28
N ASP A 41 -23.25 12.11 10.20
CA ASP A 41 -24.00 11.70 8.99
C ASP A 41 -23.77 12.61 7.79
N LYS A 42 -23.48 13.85 8.05
CA LYS A 42 -23.38 14.92 7.05
C LYS A 42 -21.94 15.23 6.64
N ILE A 43 -20.97 14.48 7.17
CA ILE A 43 -19.54 14.68 6.89
C ILE A 43 -19.00 13.51 6.10
N ILE A 44 -18.37 13.81 4.96
CA ILE A 44 -17.57 12.84 4.19
C ILE A 44 -16.11 13.19 4.34
N LEU A 45 -15.32 12.18 4.78
CA LEU A 45 -13.86 12.25 4.86
C LEU A 45 -13.26 11.21 3.93
N LEU A 46 -12.49 11.67 2.96
CA LEU A 46 -11.86 10.82 1.97
C LEU A 46 -10.35 10.84 2.11
N SER A 47 -9.72 9.71 1.86
CA SER A 47 -8.27 9.58 1.78
C SER A 47 -7.85 8.83 0.52
N HIS A 48 -6.58 8.95 0.13
CA HIS A 48 -6.07 8.29 -1.06
C HIS A 48 -5.84 6.78 -0.86
N THR A 49 -5.39 6.36 0.33
CA THR A 49 -5.03 4.97 0.61
C THR A 49 -5.91 4.33 1.67
N LYS A 50 -6.01 2.98 1.63
CA LYS A 50 -6.72 2.22 2.68
C LYS A 50 -6.06 2.36 4.05
N VAL A 51 -4.74 2.47 4.10
CA VAL A 51 -3.99 2.61 5.35
C VAL A 51 -4.35 3.94 6.00
N ALA A 52 -4.18 5.06 5.29
CA ALA A 52 -4.51 6.39 5.81
C ALA A 52 -6.00 6.50 6.19
N LYS A 53 -6.92 5.92 5.38
CA LYS A 53 -8.35 5.83 5.74
C LYS A 53 -8.56 5.13 7.08
N ASN A 54 -7.89 3.99 7.32
CA ASN A 54 -8.09 3.22 8.55
C ASN A 54 -7.50 3.94 9.77
N GLU A 55 -6.36 4.59 9.61
CA GLU A 55 -5.76 5.43 10.66
C GLU A 55 -6.66 6.60 11.03
N LEU A 56 -7.20 7.31 10.04
CA LEU A 56 -8.17 8.39 10.26
C LEU A 56 -9.45 7.89 10.94
N LYS A 57 -10.01 6.77 10.47
CA LYS A 57 -11.19 6.17 11.07
C LYS A 57 -10.95 5.88 12.55
N LYS A 58 -9.83 5.23 12.87
CA LYS A 58 -9.46 4.91 14.25
C LYS A 58 -9.29 6.17 15.10
N ALA A 59 -8.53 7.15 14.59
CA ALA A 59 -8.30 8.39 15.33
C ALA A 59 -9.58 9.18 15.59
N ILE A 60 -10.54 9.20 14.65
CA ILE A 60 -11.84 9.83 14.85
C ILE A 60 -12.67 9.06 15.88
N GLN A 61 -12.69 7.73 15.85
CA GLN A 61 -13.40 6.91 16.83
C GLN A 61 -12.86 7.05 18.25
N GLU A 62 -11.60 7.46 18.42
CA GLU A 62 -10.96 7.72 19.70
C GLU A 62 -11.27 9.11 20.28
N LEU A 63 -11.88 10.02 19.50
CA LEU A 63 -12.30 11.33 20.02
C LEU A 63 -13.42 11.16 21.06
N GLU A 64 -13.27 11.76 22.23
CA GLU A 64 -14.17 11.54 23.38
C GLU A 64 -15.64 11.75 23.05
N GLU A 65 -15.97 12.81 22.32
CA GLU A 65 -17.36 13.11 21.96
C GLU A 65 -17.96 12.05 21.03
N ILE A 66 -17.18 11.51 20.14
CA ILE A 66 -17.60 10.45 19.20
C ILE A 66 -17.64 9.10 19.89
N LYS A 67 -16.68 8.83 20.78
CA LYS A 67 -16.64 7.61 21.58
C LYS A 67 -17.83 7.48 22.52
N ASN A 68 -18.40 8.61 22.98
CA ASN A 68 -19.55 8.64 23.87
C ASN A 68 -20.89 8.78 23.13
N ASP A 69 -20.90 8.84 21.79
CA ASP A 69 -22.12 8.90 20.98
C ASP A 69 -22.73 7.50 20.83
N SER A 70 -23.87 7.25 21.45
CA SER A 70 -24.55 5.95 21.45
C SER A 70 -24.96 5.48 20.05
N VAL A 71 -25.38 6.37 19.17
CA VAL A 71 -25.78 6.05 17.80
C VAL A 71 -24.60 5.52 16.98
N ILE A 72 -23.41 6.07 17.24
CA ILE A 72 -22.18 5.63 16.58
C ILE A 72 -21.72 4.30 17.14
N GLN A 73 -21.81 4.12 18.46
CA GLN A 73 -21.33 2.91 19.13
C GLN A 73 -22.21 1.68 18.85
N GLU A 74 -23.49 1.87 18.68
CA GLU A 74 -24.43 0.79 18.33
C GLU A 74 -24.25 0.26 16.89
N ASN A 75 -23.49 0.96 16.04
CA ASN A 75 -23.28 0.59 14.66
C ASN A 75 -21.78 0.51 14.31
N GLU A 76 -21.21 -0.68 14.37
CA GLU A 76 -19.79 -0.94 14.05
C GLU A 76 -19.36 -0.43 12.66
N ASN A 77 -20.30 -0.38 11.72
CA ASN A 77 -20.05 0.03 10.34
C ASN A 77 -20.40 1.51 10.07
N TYR A 78 -20.74 2.26 11.11
CA TYR A 78 -21.21 3.64 10.99
C TYR A 78 -20.35 4.53 10.09
N PHE A 79 -19.03 4.40 10.24
CA PHE A 79 -18.06 5.20 9.49
C PHE A 79 -17.66 4.61 8.12
N ASP A 80 -18.05 3.38 7.77
CA ASP A 80 -17.54 2.72 6.54
C ASP A 80 -17.94 3.44 5.25
N TYR A 81 -19.03 4.19 5.31
CA TYR A 81 -19.50 4.99 4.19
C TYR A 81 -19.00 6.43 4.22
N ARG A 82 -18.70 6.96 5.38
CA ARG A 82 -18.36 8.37 5.61
C ARG A 82 -16.86 8.62 5.62
N ILE A 83 -16.10 7.65 6.11
CA ILE A 83 -14.63 7.67 6.08
C ILE A 83 -14.18 6.59 5.10
N SER A 84 -13.75 6.99 3.91
CA SER A 84 -13.56 6.09 2.79
C SER A 84 -12.36 6.47 1.92
N THR A 85 -11.95 5.57 1.01
CA THR A 85 -11.08 5.99 -0.09
C THR A 85 -11.94 6.55 -1.23
N ILE A 86 -11.37 7.44 -2.06
CA ILE A 86 -12.06 8.04 -3.20
C ILE A 86 -12.67 6.95 -4.11
N HIS A 87 -11.91 5.89 -4.42
CA HIS A 87 -12.43 4.77 -5.23
C HIS A 87 -13.59 4.02 -4.57
N ALA A 88 -13.47 3.73 -3.26
CA ALA A 88 -14.52 3.01 -2.55
C ALA A 88 -15.80 3.85 -2.45
N TYR A 89 -15.66 5.16 -2.31
CA TYR A 89 -16.78 6.07 -2.34
C TYR A 89 -17.47 6.08 -3.72
N CYS A 90 -16.73 6.25 -4.79
CA CYS A 90 -17.25 6.25 -6.14
C CYS A 90 -17.91 4.92 -6.56
N LYS A 91 -17.55 3.80 -5.92
CA LYS A 91 -18.13 2.47 -6.18
C LYS A 91 -19.59 2.36 -5.72
N LYS A 92 -20.04 3.13 -4.74
CA LYS A 92 -21.33 2.95 -4.03
C LYS A 92 -22.57 2.94 -4.93
N GLY A 93 -22.55 3.60 -6.08
CA GLY A 93 -23.69 3.69 -7.00
C GLY A 93 -23.83 2.53 -7.99
N GLY A 94 -23.01 1.48 -7.95
CA GLY A 94 -22.96 0.48 -9.00
C GLY A 94 -23.08 -0.97 -8.52
N ASN A 95 -23.99 -1.74 -9.15
CA ASN A 95 -24.15 -3.19 -8.94
C ASN A 95 -23.13 -4.03 -9.73
N LYS A 96 -21.98 -3.47 -10.12
CA LYS A 96 -20.97 -4.17 -10.90
C LYS A 96 -19.96 -4.86 -10.00
N SER A 97 -19.59 -6.09 -10.36
CA SER A 97 -18.51 -6.82 -9.73
C SER A 97 -17.16 -6.20 -10.08
N VAL A 98 -16.21 -6.24 -9.15
CA VAL A 98 -14.84 -5.76 -9.41
C VAL A 98 -14.09 -6.85 -10.16
N PHE A 99 -13.34 -6.47 -11.20
CA PHE A 99 -12.45 -7.37 -11.93
C PHE A 99 -11.48 -8.04 -10.97
N ASP A 100 -11.55 -9.38 -10.88
CA ASP A 100 -10.74 -10.19 -9.97
C ASP A 100 -9.51 -10.77 -10.69
N LYS A 101 -8.34 -10.66 -10.03
CA LYS A 101 -7.07 -11.15 -10.56
C LYS A 101 -6.98 -12.67 -10.64
N LYS A 102 -7.71 -13.39 -9.79
CA LYS A 102 -7.63 -14.85 -9.71
C LYS A 102 -8.53 -15.51 -10.74
N ASP A 103 -9.73 -14.97 -10.90
CA ASP A 103 -10.77 -15.59 -11.72
C ASP A 103 -10.90 -14.94 -13.10
N ASP A 104 -10.94 -13.60 -13.15
CA ASP A 104 -11.17 -12.88 -14.42
C ASP A 104 -9.93 -12.78 -15.31
N TRP A 105 -8.72 -12.68 -14.74
CA TRP A 105 -7.50 -12.62 -15.54
C TRP A 105 -7.24 -13.89 -16.34
N PRO A 106 -7.30 -15.11 -15.77
CA PRO A 106 -7.17 -16.34 -16.55
C PRO A 106 -8.25 -16.46 -17.62
N ALA A 107 -9.48 -16.06 -17.34
CA ALA A 107 -10.58 -16.08 -18.30
C ALA A 107 -10.38 -15.07 -19.45
N LEU A 108 -9.84 -13.88 -19.16
CA LEU A 108 -9.45 -12.89 -20.17
C LEU A 108 -8.33 -13.42 -21.06
N CYS A 109 -7.33 -14.09 -20.48
CA CYS A 109 -6.23 -14.70 -21.23
C CYS A 109 -6.69 -15.84 -22.13
N GLN A 110 -7.71 -16.62 -21.75
CA GLN A 110 -8.33 -17.61 -22.62
C GLN A 110 -9.07 -16.96 -23.79
N ALA A 111 -9.75 -15.84 -23.56
CA ALA A 111 -10.44 -15.09 -24.60
C ALA A 111 -9.48 -14.34 -25.55
N ALA A 112 -8.28 -14.03 -25.08
CA ALA A 112 -7.25 -13.28 -25.81
C ALA A 112 -5.85 -13.86 -25.54
N PRO A 113 -5.49 -15.01 -26.13
CA PRO A 113 -4.22 -15.72 -25.85
C PRO A 113 -2.97 -14.89 -26.11
N PHE A 114 -3.01 -13.91 -27.00
CA PHE A 114 -1.89 -13.01 -27.27
C PHE A 114 -1.54 -12.08 -26.07
N LEU A 115 -2.42 -11.95 -25.09
CA LEU A 115 -2.10 -11.25 -23.81
C LEU A 115 -1.06 -12.01 -22.97
N LEU A 116 -0.85 -13.30 -23.27
CA LEU A 116 0.13 -14.16 -22.59
C LEU A 116 1.56 -14.00 -23.11
N LEU A 117 1.87 -12.97 -23.89
CA LEU A 117 3.20 -12.70 -24.43
C LEU A 117 4.24 -12.64 -23.31
N LYS A 118 5.01 -13.72 -23.16
CA LYS A 118 6.00 -14.00 -22.09
C LYS A 118 5.40 -14.03 -20.68
N LYS A 119 5.23 -15.23 -20.17
CA LYS A 119 4.92 -15.52 -18.76
C LYS A 119 6.04 -15.02 -17.84
N SER A 120 6.08 -13.72 -17.52
CA SER A 120 6.86 -13.31 -16.38
C SER A 120 6.09 -13.70 -15.11
N ALA A 121 6.78 -14.24 -14.12
CA ALA A 121 6.18 -14.57 -12.82
C ALA A 121 5.46 -13.36 -12.18
N GLN A 122 5.92 -12.15 -12.45
CA GLN A 122 5.32 -10.91 -11.97
C GLN A 122 3.97 -10.61 -12.62
N ILE A 123 3.85 -10.77 -13.96
CA ILE A 123 2.58 -10.57 -14.67
C ILE A 123 1.54 -11.58 -14.20
N THR A 124 1.95 -12.82 -13.97
CA THR A 124 1.03 -13.87 -13.48
C THR A 124 0.54 -13.55 -12.05
N LYS A 125 1.39 -12.95 -11.22
CA LYS A 125 1.06 -12.61 -9.84
C LYS A 125 0.14 -11.38 -9.73
N ASP A 126 0.42 -10.33 -10.51
CA ASP A 126 -0.37 -9.10 -10.53
C ASP A 126 -0.40 -8.46 -11.91
N PRO A 127 -1.31 -8.93 -12.80
CA PRO A 127 -1.40 -8.44 -14.16
C PRO A 127 -1.76 -6.95 -14.23
N MET A 128 -2.62 -6.47 -13.34
CA MET A 128 -3.03 -5.06 -13.31
C MET A 128 -1.85 -4.11 -13.05
N LYS A 129 -0.85 -4.58 -12.32
CA LYS A 129 0.34 -3.80 -11.97
C LYS A 129 1.48 -3.95 -13.00
N TYR A 130 1.70 -5.15 -13.51
CA TYR A 130 2.91 -5.47 -14.28
C TYR A 130 2.69 -5.67 -15.77
N HIS A 131 1.45 -5.84 -16.22
CA HIS A 131 1.16 -6.01 -17.64
C HIS A 131 1.20 -4.64 -18.34
N PRO A 132 1.97 -4.48 -19.43
CA PRO A 132 2.19 -3.18 -20.09
C PRO A 132 0.90 -2.48 -20.53
N PHE A 133 -0.10 -3.22 -20.96
CA PHE A 133 -1.41 -2.66 -21.30
C PHE A 133 -2.09 -2.01 -20.10
N PHE A 134 -2.18 -2.70 -18.97
CA PHE A 134 -2.84 -2.13 -17.78
C PHE A 134 -2.09 -0.94 -17.23
N LYS A 135 -0.75 -0.97 -17.29
CA LYS A 135 0.09 0.18 -16.95
C LYS A 135 -0.26 1.37 -17.83
N CYS A 136 -0.20 1.24 -19.15
CA CYS A 136 -0.50 2.31 -20.11
C CYS A 136 -1.94 2.83 -19.94
N ASN A 137 -2.93 1.91 -19.83
CA ASN A 137 -4.33 2.28 -19.66
C ASN A 137 -4.58 3.06 -18.35
N SER A 138 -3.96 2.64 -17.26
CA SER A 138 -4.07 3.29 -15.94
C SER A 138 -3.41 4.67 -15.95
N GLU A 139 -2.24 4.81 -16.53
CA GLU A 139 -1.53 6.09 -16.66
C GLU A 139 -2.29 7.08 -17.55
N ALA A 140 -2.81 6.61 -18.69
CA ALA A 140 -3.66 7.42 -19.58
C ALA A 140 -4.91 7.91 -18.85
N HIS A 141 -5.63 7.00 -18.21
CA HIS A 141 -6.83 7.34 -17.44
C HIS A 141 -6.52 8.31 -16.31
N GLY A 142 -5.46 8.06 -15.52
CA GLY A 142 -5.05 8.93 -14.42
C GLY A 142 -4.78 10.38 -14.85
N ARG A 143 -4.25 10.56 -16.06
CA ARG A 143 -4.04 11.89 -16.68
C ARG A 143 -5.30 12.45 -17.34
N GLY A 144 -6.41 11.73 -17.33
CA GLY A 144 -7.65 12.10 -18.02
C GLY A 144 -7.55 12.10 -19.54
N MET A 145 -6.66 11.26 -20.08
CA MET A 145 -6.35 11.14 -21.52
C MET A 145 -6.86 9.82 -22.10
N LYS A 146 -7.06 9.77 -23.42
CA LYS A 146 -7.19 8.51 -24.14
C LYS A 146 -5.81 7.85 -24.28
N ILE A 147 -5.79 6.51 -24.46
CA ILE A 147 -4.53 5.77 -24.64
C ILE A 147 -3.69 6.35 -25.78
N ILE A 148 -4.33 6.73 -26.91
CA ILE A 148 -3.62 7.31 -28.06
C ILE A 148 -2.93 8.64 -27.71
N ASP A 149 -3.61 9.51 -26.99
CA ASP A 149 -3.06 10.83 -26.62
C ASP A 149 -1.92 10.66 -25.61
N HIS A 150 -2.09 9.75 -24.65
CA HIS A 150 -1.07 9.41 -23.68
C HIS A 150 0.17 8.78 -24.33
N TRP A 151 -0.04 7.84 -25.27
CA TRP A 151 1.06 7.24 -26.05
C TRP A 151 1.88 8.29 -26.78
N ASN A 152 1.22 9.19 -27.49
CA ASN A 152 1.88 10.23 -28.28
C ASN A 152 2.58 11.31 -27.43
N SER A 153 2.13 11.49 -26.19
CA SER A 153 2.76 12.44 -25.23
C SER A 153 3.87 11.82 -24.39
N SER A 154 4.07 10.51 -24.44
CA SER A 154 5.10 9.81 -23.66
C SER A 154 6.47 9.98 -24.31
N VAL A 155 7.52 10.14 -23.48
CA VAL A 155 8.90 10.38 -23.97
C VAL A 155 9.43 9.18 -24.77
N ASP A 156 9.19 7.97 -24.27
CA ASP A 156 9.56 6.72 -24.97
C ASP A 156 8.49 5.64 -24.74
N PRO A 157 7.36 5.72 -25.50
CA PRO A 157 6.26 4.78 -25.28
C PRO A 157 6.61 3.35 -25.70
N HIS A 158 7.47 3.17 -26.70
CA HIS A 158 7.88 1.85 -27.17
C HIS A 158 8.69 1.12 -26.11
N GLU A 159 9.62 1.80 -25.46
CA GLU A 159 10.43 1.21 -24.38
C GLU A 159 9.60 0.98 -23.11
N SER A 160 8.76 1.94 -22.74
CA SER A 160 7.94 1.91 -21.51
C SER A 160 6.90 0.79 -21.49
N TYR A 161 6.41 0.37 -22.67
CA TYR A 161 5.30 -0.57 -22.80
C TYR A 161 5.64 -1.81 -23.66
N LYS A 162 6.92 -2.16 -23.77
CA LYS A 162 7.34 -3.40 -24.44
C LYS A 162 6.58 -4.63 -23.94
N PRO A 163 6.24 -5.59 -24.82
CA PRO A 163 6.55 -5.65 -26.25
C PRO A 163 5.44 -5.09 -27.15
N TYR A 164 4.53 -4.28 -26.64
CA TYR A 164 3.38 -3.78 -27.40
C TYR A 164 3.66 -2.44 -28.08
N ASN A 165 3.02 -2.23 -29.23
CA ASN A 165 2.91 -0.94 -29.89
C ASN A 165 1.49 -0.37 -29.72
N LEU A 166 1.25 0.85 -30.17
CA LEU A 166 -0.05 1.53 -30.02
C LEU A 166 -1.21 0.71 -30.61
N LYS A 167 -1.04 0.06 -31.77
CA LYS A 167 -2.07 -0.77 -32.39
C LYS A 167 -2.45 -1.96 -31.50
N HIS A 168 -1.47 -2.58 -30.86
CA HIS A 168 -1.69 -3.63 -29.88
C HIS A 168 -2.45 -3.09 -28.63
N MET A 169 -2.05 -1.95 -28.11
CA MET A 169 -2.72 -1.32 -26.94
C MET A 169 -4.20 -1.04 -27.21
N LEU A 170 -4.51 -0.47 -28.37
CA LEU A 170 -5.90 -0.17 -28.76
C LEU A 170 -6.73 -1.45 -28.97
N ARG A 171 -6.13 -2.48 -29.59
CA ARG A 171 -6.79 -3.78 -29.76
C ARG A 171 -7.07 -4.46 -28.41
N ILE A 172 -6.10 -4.45 -27.51
CA ILE A 172 -6.26 -5.01 -26.15
C ILE A 172 -7.35 -4.24 -25.39
N LYS A 173 -7.35 -2.91 -25.51
CA LYS A 173 -8.39 -2.08 -24.88
C LYS A 173 -9.78 -2.51 -25.32
N GLN A 174 -10.01 -2.68 -26.63
CA GLN A 174 -11.30 -3.12 -27.16
C GLN A 174 -11.70 -4.49 -26.59
N ILE A 175 -10.79 -5.45 -26.63
CA ILE A 175 -11.04 -6.81 -26.12
C ILE A 175 -11.34 -6.78 -24.62
N TYR A 176 -10.60 -5.98 -23.85
CA TYR A 176 -10.80 -5.85 -22.42
C TYR A 176 -12.18 -5.24 -22.05
N GLU A 177 -12.58 -4.19 -22.77
CA GLU A 177 -13.91 -3.58 -22.59
C GLU A 177 -15.02 -4.55 -22.96
N ASP A 178 -14.88 -5.24 -24.10
CA ASP A 178 -15.82 -6.27 -24.50
C ASP A 178 -15.92 -7.39 -23.47
N PHE A 179 -14.77 -7.84 -22.92
CA PHE A 179 -14.72 -8.88 -21.91
C PHE A 179 -15.47 -8.48 -20.63
N LYS A 180 -15.30 -7.24 -20.17
CA LYS A 180 -16.00 -6.74 -18.99
C LYS A 180 -17.54 -6.74 -19.17
N ASN A 181 -18.02 -6.58 -20.39
CA ASN A 181 -19.44 -6.41 -20.70
C ASN A 181 -20.10 -7.65 -21.32
N LYS A 182 -19.33 -8.68 -21.75
CA LYS A 182 -19.88 -9.89 -22.39
C LYS A 182 -20.50 -10.86 -21.37
N ARG A 183 -21.39 -11.72 -21.86
CA ARG A 183 -21.92 -12.85 -21.08
C ARG A 183 -20.81 -13.89 -20.88
N ASP A 184 -20.73 -14.42 -19.68
CA ASP A 184 -19.90 -15.58 -19.39
C ASP A 184 -20.46 -16.82 -20.10
N THR A 185 -19.64 -17.46 -20.92
CA THR A 185 -20.06 -18.63 -21.71
C THR A 185 -20.40 -19.87 -20.86
N ARG A 186 -19.88 -19.94 -19.62
CA ARG A 186 -20.12 -21.06 -18.70
C ARG A 186 -21.41 -20.87 -17.88
N THR A 187 -21.69 -19.65 -17.45
CA THR A 187 -22.84 -19.35 -16.58
C THR A 187 -24.00 -18.69 -17.33
N ASN A 188 -23.80 -18.31 -18.58
CA ASN A 188 -24.72 -17.50 -19.41
C ASN A 188 -25.12 -16.18 -18.76
N LEU A 189 -24.46 -15.76 -17.70
CA LEU A 189 -24.69 -14.49 -17.02
C LEU A 189 -23.85 -13.39 -17.66
N LYS A 190 -24.39 -12.17 -17.71
CA LYS A 190 -23.62 -10.98 -18.10
C LYS A 190 -22.55 -10.73 -17.04
N ARG A 191 -21.26 -10.62 -17.43
CA ARG A 191 -20.15 -10.42 -16.48
C ARG A 191 -20.29 -9.15 -15.68
N ASN A 192 -20.74 -8.09 -16.30
CA ASN A 192 -20.98 -6.80 -15.63
C ASN A 192 -19.82 -6.40 -14.67
N LEU A 193 -18.58 -6.47 -15.21
CA LEU A 193 -17.36 -6.18 -14.45
C LEU A 193 -17.00 -4.70 -14.54
N GLN A 194 -16.29 -4.20 -13.54
CA GLN A 194 -15.67 -2.87 -13.51
C GLN A 194 -14.29 -2.93 -12.90
N ASP A 195 -13.37 -2.13 -13.41
CA ASP A 195 -12.10 -1.84 -12.78
C ASP A 195 -12.12 -0.52 -12.00
N TYR A 196 -10.99 -0.14 -11.41
CA TYR A 196 -10.90 1.11 -10.65
C TYR A 196 -11.13 2.37 -11.52
N CYS A 197 -10.74 2.34 -12.78
CA CYS A 197 -11.00 3.43 -13.73
C CYS A 197 -12.50 3.57 -13.98
N ASP A 198 -13.18 2.43 -14.21
CA ASP A 198 -14.62 2.41 -14.47
C ASP A 198 -15.44 2.94 -13.29
N MET A 199 -14.99 2.69 -12.05
CA MET A 199 -15.68 3.20 -10.85
C MET A 199 -15.70 4.72 -10.83
N ILE A 200 -14.56 5.35 -11.07
CA ILE A 200 -14.44 6.82 -11.10
C ILE A 200 -15.23 7.39 -12.30
N ASP A 201 -15.15 6.75 -13.46
CA ASP A 201 -15.85 7.19 -14.66
C ASP A 201 -17.37 7.04 -14.53
N ALA A 202 -17.85 5.97 -13.90
CA ALA A 202 -19.26 5.76 -13.62
C ALA A 202 -19.80 6.86 -12.69
N PHE A 203 -19.09 7.16 -11.60
CA PHE A 203 -19.44 8.25 -10.71
C PHE A 203 -19.41 9.61 -11.43
N ASN A 204 -18.40 9.85 -12.26
CA ASN A 204 -18.30 11.08 -13.03
C ASN A 204 -19.44 11.27 -14.06
N ARG A 205 -20.02 10.18 -14.57
CA ARG A 205 -21.19 10.24 -15.47
C ARG A 205 -22.49 10.47 -14.71
N ASN A 206 -22.63 9.82 -13.57
CA ASN A 206 -23.87 9.84 -12.81
C ASN A 206 -23.57 9.88 -11.30
N PRO A 207 -23.24 11.04 -10.76
CA PRO A 207 -22.93 11.18 -9.35
C PRO A 207 -24.16 10.89 -8.52
N SER A 208 -24.10 9.87 -7.69
CA SER A 208 -25.11 9.55 -6.69
C SER A 208 -24.62 10.06 -5.34
N ASP A 209 -24.89 11.31 -5.02
CA ASP A 209 -24.44 11.86 -3.76
C ASP A 209 -25.62 12.12 -2.82
N PRO A 210 -25.55 11.64 -1.58
CA PRO A 210 -26.42 12.13 -0.53
C PRO A 210 -26.13 13.62 -0.27
N GLU A 211 -27.10 14.32 0.23
CA GLU A 211 -26.90 15.68 0.71
C GLU A 211 -25.95 15.69 1.89
N ILE A 212 -24.81 16.38 1.75
CA ILE A 212 -23.74 16.47 2.75
C ILE A 212 -23.48 17.94 3.09
N ASP A 213 -23.04 18.16 4.32
CA ASP A 213 -22.72 19.51 4.81
C ASP A 213 -21.21 19.78 4.84
N ALA A 214 -20.39 18.73 4.77
CA ALA A 214 -18.95 18.88 4.70
C ALA A 214 -18.23 17.76 3.92
N LEU A 215 -17.19 18.14 3.20
CA LEU A 215 -16.26 17.24 2.51
C LEU A 215 -14.82 17.58 2.92
N ILE A 216 -14.12 16.60 3.47
CA ILE A 216 -12.69 16.70 3.77
C ILE A 216 -11.96 15.66 2.93
N VAL A 217 -10.88 16.05 2.26
CA VAL A 217 -10.04 15.15 1.46
C VAL A 217 -8.61 15.24 1.96
N ASP A 218 -8.12 14.14 2.54
CA ASP A 218 -6.74 14.01 3.00
C ASP A 218 -5.84 13.53 1.86
N GLU A 219 -4.58 13.97 1.86
CA GLU A 219 -3.59 13.70 0.81
C GLU A 219 -4.09 14.05 -0.61
N ALA A 220 -4.82 15.15 -0.71
CA ALA A 220 -5.53 15.53 -1.94
C ALA A 220 -4.61 15.75 -3.14
N GLN A 221 -3.32 16.07 -2.93
CA GLN A 221 -2.31 16.21 -3.98
C GLN A 221 -2.03 14.91 -4.74
N ASP A 222 -2.36 13.75 -4.15
CA ASP A 222 -2.18 12.45 -4.80
C ASP A 222 -3.34 12.08 -5.74
N SER A 223 -4.39 12.91 -5.81
CA SER A 223 -5.55 12.63 -6.64
C SER A 223 -5.24 12.78 -8.14
N SER A 224 -5.69 11.79 -8.92
CA SER A 224 -5.63 11.83 -10.38
C SER A 224 -6.68 12.79 -10.95
N VAL A 225 -6.54 13.18 -12.24
CA VAL A 225 -7.48 14.10 -12.90
C VAL A 225 -8.94 13.61 -12.84
N PRO A 226 -9.28 12.34 -13.12
CA PRO A 226 -10.64 11.85 -12.95
C PRO A 226 -11.15 11.87 -11.50
N GLN A 227 -10.26 11.62 -10.52
CA GLN A 227 -10.62 11.74 -9.11
C GLN A 227 -10.91 13.18 -8.71
N LEU A 228 -10.09 14.13 -9.15
CA LEU A 228 -10.36 15.56 -8.91
C LEU A 228 -11.71 15.99 -9.48
N ARG A 229 -12.06 15.50 -10.70
CA ARG A 229 -13.40 15.73 -11.27
C ARG A 229 -14.53 15.16 -10.43
N ALA A 230 -14.32 13.97 -9.86
CA ALA A 230 -15.28 13.35 -8.94
C ALA A 230 -15.43 14.18 -7.66
N LEU A 231 -14.31 14.61 -7.07
CA LEU A 231 -14.31 15.48 -5.89
C LEU A 231 -14.99 16.84 -6.15
N GLU A 232 -14.77 17.45 -7.33
CA GLU A 232 -15.45 18.68 -7.74
C GLU A 232 -16.98 18.49 -7.82
N LYS A 233 -17.43 17.32 -8.31
CA LYS A 233 -18.86 17.01 -8.36
C LYS A 233 -19.44 16.83 -6.97
N MET A 234 -18.76 16.11 -6.08
CA MET A 234 -19.14 15.99 -4.67
C MET A 234 -19.20 17.37 -4.00
N ALA A 235 -18.21 18.22 -4.23
CA ALA A 235 -18.12 19.56 -3.66
C ALA A 235 -19.33 20.45 -4.02
N ARG A 236 -19.93 20.24 -5.19
CA ARG A 236 -21.15 21.00 -5.58
C ARG A 236 -22.38 20.71 -4.72
N ASN A 237 -22.43 19.54 -4.11
CA ASN A 237 -23.51 19.09 -3.25
C ASN A 237 -23.29 19.43 -1.78
N VAL A 238 -22.14 20.07 -1.44
CA VAL A 238 -21.83 20.48 -0.06
C VAL A 238 -22.49 21.81 0.25
N LYS A 239 -23.26 21.86 1.32
CA LYS A 239 -23.84 23.11 1.83
C LYS A 239 -22.74 23.98 2.46
N ASP A 240 -22.93 25.28 2.43
CA ASP A 240 -22.11 26.31 3.12
C ASP A 240 -20.60 26.27 2.77
N GLY A 241 -20.22 25.65 1.67
CA GLY A 241 -18.84 25.65 1.18
C GLY A 241 -17.81 24.98 2.13
N ASN A 242 -18.25 24.02 2.94
CA ASN A 242 -17.34 23.25 3.83
C ASN A 242 -16.60 22.16 3.07
N VAL A 243 -15.83 22.55 2.06
CA VAL A 243 -14.98 21.67 1.24
C VAL A 243 -13.53 21.96 1.56
N TYR A 244 -12.80 20.98 2.09
CA TYR A 244 -11.41 21.12 2.49
C TYR A 244 -10.55 20.08 1.80
N TYR A 245 -9.55 20.54 1.06
CA TYR A 245 -8.49 19.69 0.48
C TYR A 245 -7.22 19.91 1.26
N VAL A 246 -6.78 18.86 1.94
CA VAL A 246 -5.62 18.86 2.83
C VAL A 246 -4.48 18.14 2.15
N GLY A 247 -3.28 18.74 2.09
CA GLY A 247 -2.17 18.08 1.43
C GLY A 247 -0.91 18.91 1.33
N ASP A 248 0.05 18.36 0.60
CA ASP A 248 1.32 19.01 0.27
C ASP A 248 1.76 18.58 -1.14
N PRO A 249 1.75 19.46 -2.13
CA PRO A 249 2.16 19.11 -3.50
C PRO A 249 3.59 18.57 -3.59
N ASN A 250 4.48 18.94 -2.65
CA ASN A 250 5.85 18.44 -2.60
C ASN A 250 5.96 16.98 -2.11
N GLN A 251 4.89 16.44 -1.54
CA GLN A 251 4.79 15.04 -1.13
C GLN A 251 4.06 14.15 -2.15
N THR A 252 3.83 14.64 -3.37
CA THR A 252 3.21 13.85 -4.44
C THR A 252 4.17 12.78 -4.92
N ILE A 253 3.80 11.51 -4.74
CA ILE A 253 4.58 10.35 -5.20
C ILE A 253 3.82 9.47 -6.20
N PHE A 254 2.58 9.83 -6.56
CA PHE A 254 1.71 9.06 -7.47
C PHE A 254 1.58 9.71 -8.86
N THR A 255 2.58 10.46 -9.31
CA THR A 255 2.58 11.08 -10.65
C THR A 255 2.47 10.05 -11.77
N PHE A 256 3.04 8.84 -11.59
CA PHE A 256 2.86 7.73 -12.51
C PHE A 256 1.40 7.23 -12.59
N ALA A 257 0.61 7.44 -11.55
CA ALA A 257 -0.82 7.11 -11.52
C ALA A 257 -1.72 8.29 -11.93
N GLY A 258 -1.11 9.40 -12.39
CA GLY A 258 -1.82 10.57 -12.93
C GLY A 258 -2.08 11.69 -11.93
N SER A 259 -1.48 11.65 -10.73
CA SER A 259 -1.47 12.81 -9.84
C SER A 259 -0.75 13.99 -10.52
N ASN A 260 -1.29 15.16 -10.35
CA ASN A 260 -0.76 16.37 -10.96
C ASN A 260 -0.43 17.42 -9.89
N PRO A 261 0.83 17.42 -9.37
CA PRO A 261 1.24 18.35 -8.32
C PRO A 261 1.16 19.81 -8.77
N ASP A 262 1.48 20.12 -10.03
CA ASP A 262 1.44 21.50 -10.55
C ASP A 262 0.01 22.03 -10.58
N TYR A 263 -0.95 21.19 -10.96
CA TYR A 263 -2.36 21.56 -10.94
C TYR A 263 -2.85 21.77 -9.50
N PHE A 264 -2.49 20.86 -8.58
CA PHE A 264 -2.84 21.01 -7.17
C PHE A 264 -2.20 22.26 -6.56
N GLU A 265 -0.93 22.53 -6.84
CA GLU A 265 -0.23 23.72 -6.38
C GLU A 265 -0.93 24.99 -6.85
N LYS A 266 -1.23 25.09 -8.14
CA LYS A 266 -1.92 26.25 -8.72
C LYS A 266 -3.28 26.52 -8.06
N LEU A 267 -4.06 25.48 -7.83
CA LEU A 267 -5.34 25.60 -7.13
C LEU A 267 -5.15 25.99 -5.67
N SER A 268 -4.13 25.46 -4.99
CA SER A 268 -3.87 25.72 -3.59
C SER A 268 -3.45 27.17 -3.33
N VAL A 269 -2.70 27.78 -4.25
CA VAL A 269 -2.33 29.19 -4.16
C VAL A 269 -3.57 30.09 -4.33
N THR A 270 -4.42 29.76 -5.31
CA THR A 270 -5.62 30.57 -5.61
C THR A 270 -6.69 30.46 -4.51
N ASN A 271 -6.83 29.29 -3.89
CA ASN A 271 -7.90 28.99 -2.92
C ASN A 271 -7.33 28.63 -1.55
N LYS A 272 -6.17 29.20 -1.18
CA LYS A 272 -5.54 28.93 0.11
C LYS A 272 -6.44 29.35 1.27
N TYR A 273 -6.73 28.40 2.15
CA TYR A 273 -7.48 28.63 3.37
C TYR A 273 -6.54 28.74 4.57
N LYS A 274 -5.59 27.80 4.68
CA LYS A 274 -4.64 27.76 5.79
C LYS A 274 -3.32 27.16 5.36
N GLU A 275 -2.23 27.72 5.84
CA GLU A 275 -0.91 27.15 5.76
C GLU A 275 -0.46 26.70 7.14
N LEU A 276 0.00 25.45 7.26
CA LEU A 276 0.55 24.88 8.49
C LEU A 276 2.07 24.96 8.37
N GLU A 277 2.68 25.76 9.21
CA GLU A 277 4.10 26.13 9.08
C GLU A 277 5.01 25.38 10.06
N THR A 278 4.47 24.99 11.22
CA THR A 278 5.27 24.39 12.29
C THR A 278 5.36 22.87 12.11
N GLY A 279 6.56 22.37 11.90
CA GLY A 279 6.84 20.95 11.93
C GLY A 279 6.74 20.40 13.36
N LEU A 280 6.07 19.26 13.55
CA LEU A 280 5.84 18.64 14.86
C LEU A 280 6.48 17.24 14.95
N ARG A 281 7.17 16.82 13.89
CA ARG A 281 7.65 15.43 13.74
C ARG A 281 9.16 15.36 13.49
N CYS A 282 9.63 16.17 12.55
CA CYS A 282 11.01 16.08 12.09
C CYS A 282 11.94 16.94 12.93
N SER A 283 13.11 16.43 13.27
CA SER A 283 14.15 17.19 13.96
C SER A 283 14.63 18.38 13.14
N VAL A 284 15.28 19.32 13.82
CA VAL A 284 15.89 20.50 13.18
C VAL A 284 16.82 20.10 12.03
N ALA A 285 17.67 19.09 12.23
CA ALA A 285 18.61 18.62 11.22
C ALA A 285 17.89 18.07 9.97
N ILE A 286 16.85 17.23 10.15
CA ILE A 286 16.04 16.69 9.04
C ILE A 286 15.33 17.84 8.32
N ASN A 287 14.73 18.78 9.05
CA ASN A 287 14.05 19.92 8.46
C ASN A 287 14.99 20.77 7.61
N ASN A 288 16.19 21.09 8.12
CA ASN A 288 17.18 21.86 7.40
C ASN A 288 17.69 21.13 6.15
N TYR A 289 17.93 19.80 6.25
CA TYR A 289 18.30 18.99 5.11
C TYR A 289 17.21 18.98 4.02
N CYS A 290 15.96 18.78 4.38
CA CYS A 290 14.84 18.80 3.45
C CYS A 290 14.63 20.19 2.83
N LYS A 291 14.81 21.27 3.59
CA LYS A 291 14.74 22.64 3.08
C LYS A 291 15.81 22.91 2.03
N ALA A 292 17.03 22.44 2.23
CA ALA A 292 18.11 22.60 1.25
C ALA A 292 17.74 22.01 -0.13
N ILE A 293 16.89 20.98 -0.15
CA ILE A 293 16.41 20.34 -1.39
C ILE A 293 15.19 21.07 -1.95
N ILE A 294 14.20 21.41 -1.12
CA ILE A 294 12.90 21.85 -1.60
C ILE A 294 12.80 23.36 -1.88
N VAL A 295 13.55 24.19 -1.15
CA VAL A 295 13.51 25.66 -1.34
C VAL A 295 13.92 26.10 -2.75
N PRO A 296 14.95 25.50 -3.39
CA PRO A 296 15.25 25.79 -4.79
C PRO A 296 14.08 25.49 -5.74
N VAL A 297 13.34 24.40 -5.47
CA VAL A 297 12.13 24.03 -6.23
C VAL A 297 11.05 25.09 -6.05
N TRP A 298 10.77 25.51 -4.83
CA TRP A 298 9.79 26.58 -4.56
C TRP A 298 10.12 27.87 -5.32
N ARG A 299 11.38 28.28 -5.31
CA ARG A 299 11.84 29.46 -6.04
C ARG A 299 11.63 29.33 -7.54
N GLN A 300 11.87 28.15 -8.10
CA GLN A 300 11.64 27.87 -9.53
C GLN A 300 10.17 28.04 -9.92
N TYR A 301 9.25 27.67 -9.02
CA TYR A 301 7.80 27.85 -9.23
C TYR A 301 7.27 29.20 -8.78
N GLY A 302 8.12 30.13 -8.34
CA GLY A 302 7.76 31.51 -7.99
C GLY A 302 7.01 31.68 -6.69
N TYR A 303 7.11 30.73 -5.75
CA TYR A 303 6.52 30.84 -4.41
C TYR A 303 7.53 30.50 -3.33
N THR A 304 7.21 30.90 -2.09
CA THR A 304 7.94 30.54 -0.88
C THR A 304 6.96 30.03 0.15
N ARG A 305 7.39 29.06 0.95
CA ARG A 305 6.62 28.53 2.09
C ARG A 305 7.46 28.60 3.36
N THR A 306 6.79 28.83 4.45
CA THR A 306 7.41 28.74 5.78
C THR A 306 7.33 27.30 6.27
N TRP A 307 8.45 26.78 6.75
CA TRP A 307 8.50 25.49 7.41
C TRP A 307 9.44 25.61 8.62
N THR A 308 8.87 25.86 9.79
CA THR A 308 9.60 26.00 11.05
C THR A 308 9.83 24.62 11.67
N PRO A 309 11.07 24.23 12.01
CA PRO A 309 11.32 22.96 12.69
C PRO A 309 10.77 23.00 14.12
N THR A 310 10.58 21.81 14.70
CA THR A 310 10.41 21.67 16.15
C THR A 310 11.75 21.84 16.85
N GLU A 311 11.73 21.84 18.18
CA GLU A 311 12.92 21.79 19.03
C GLU A 311 13.50 20.37 19.18
N ILE A 312 12.96 19.37 18.45
CA ILE A 312 13.43 17.99 18.50
C ILE A 312 14.84 17.91 17.94
N GLU A 313 15.75 17.40 18.74
CA GLU A 313 17.11 17.09 18.31
C GLU A 313 17.14 15.87 17.38
N GLY A 314 18.15 15.81 16.55
CA GLY A 314 18.36 14.68 15.65
C GLY A 314 19.48 14.97 14.65
N ASN A 315 19.91 13.94 13.93
CA ASN A 315 21.04 14.03 13.03
C ASN A 315 20.67 13.52 11.63
N VAL A 316 21.36 14.04 10.64
CA VAL A 316 21.33 13.55 9.26
C VAL A 316 22.75 13.13 8.88
N TYR A 317 22.91 11.87 8.49
CA TYR A 317 24.18 11.31 8.08
C TYR A 317 24.14 10.99 6.57
N ASN A 318 25.18 11.35 5.87
CA ASN A 318 25.38 10.88 4.50
C ASN A 318 26.39 9.73 4.53
N LEU A 319 25.98 8.56 4.08
CA LEU A 319 26.81 7.35 4.04
C LEU A 319 27.16 7.03 2.58
N PRO A 320 28.17 7.68 1.99
CA PRO A 320 28.63 7.33 0.65
C PRO A 320 29.23 5.93 0.69
N ASN A 321 28.82 5.03 -0.20
CA ASN A 321 29.31 3.65 -0.32
C ASN A 321 29.05 2.80 0.94
N LEU A 322 27.82 2.41 1.15
CA LEU A 322 27.35 1.67 2.32
C LEU A 322 28.14 0.39 2.64
N ILE A 323 28.64 -0.32 1.63
CA ILE A 323 29.38 -1.57 1.82
C ILE A 323 30.84 -1.27 2.19
N GLY A 324 31.22 -1.56 3.45
CA GLY A 324 32.59 -1.40 3.96
C GLY A 324 32.93 -0.01 4.50
N SER A 325 31.97 0.90 4.64
CA SER A 325 32.22 2.21 5.24
C SER A 325 32.22 2.16 6.77
N PRO A 326 33.01 3.00 7.48
CA PRO A 326 32.97 3.12 8.93
C PRO A 326 31.56 3.40 9.47
N GLY A 327 30.78 4.24 8.80
CA GLY A 327 29.40 4.56 9.19
C GLY A 327 28.43 3.38 9.18
N LEU A 328 28.74 2.33 8.43
CA LEU A 328 27.94 1.10 8.45
C LEU A 328 28.13 0.34 9.77
N ASN A 329 29.34 0.32 10.32
CA ASN A 329 29.61 -0.30 11.62
C ASN A 329 28.89 0.47 12.74
N GLU A 330 28.89 1.80 12.70
CA GLU A 330 28.14 2.64 13.63
C GLU A 330 26.65 2.36 13.57
N LEU A 331 26.09 2.21 12.37
CA LEU A 331 24.69 1.83 12.19
C LEU A 331 24.38 0.45 12.77
N ILE A 332 25.26 -0.54 12.54
CA ILE A 332 25.14 -1.88 13.10
C ILE A 332 25.12 -1.83 14.63
N ASP A 333 26.04 -1.09 15.22
CA ASP A 333 26.15 -0.96 16.67
C ASP A 333 24.96 -0.22 17.25
N LYS A 334 24.49 0.83 16.58
CA LYS A 334 23.26 1.53 16.98
C LYS A 334 22.05 0.59 16.94
N ILE A 335 21.87 -0.21 15.88
CA ILE A 335 20.76 -1.17 15.79
C ILE A 335 20.85 -2.23 16.90
N LYS A 336 22.06 -2.69 17.26
CA LYS A 336 22.26 -3.71 18.30
C LYS A 336 21.95 -3.22 19.71
N THR A 337 22.28 -1.96 19.99
CA THR A 337 22.23 -1.38 21.34
C THR A 337 20.96 -0.60 21.63
N SER A 338 20.29 -0.11 20.61
CA SER A 338 19.08 0.71 20.74
C SER A 338 17.80 -0.14 20.75
N LYS A 339 16.79 0.36 21.48
CA LYS A 339 15.41 -0.12 21.42
C LYS A 339 14.54 0.68 20.43
N GLU A 340 15.15 1.64 19.75
CA GLU A 340 14.47 2.51 18.80
C GLU A 340 14.00 1.73 17.56
N SER A 341 13.02 2.30 16.86
CA SER A 341 12.52 1.79 15.58
C SER A 341 13.43 2.23 14.44
N PHE A 342 13.61 1.34 13.46
CA PHE A 342 14.40 1.57 12.27
C PHE A 342 13.58 1.29 11.02
N LEU A 343 13.62 2.19 10.06
CA LEU A 343 12.97 2.04 8.76
C LEU A 343 14.02 2.09 7.64
N PHE A 344 14.19 0.99 6.94
CA PHE A 344 14.94 0.96 5.69
C PHE A 344 14.00 1.21 4.53
N THR A 345 14.20 2.30 3.81
CA THR A 345 13.36 2.66 2.68
C THR A 345 14.15 2.86 1.40
N TYR A 346 13.55 2.52 0.27
CA TYR A 346 14.21 2.46 -1.02
C TYR A 346 13.26 2.85 -2.15
N ARG A 347 13.86 3.31 -3.26
CA ARG A 347 13.11 3.67 -4.46
C ARG A 347 12.75 2.45 -5.31
N THR A 348 13.69 1.53 -5.51
CA THR A 348 13.56 0.40 -6.42
C THR A 348 13.70 -0.93 -5.69
N GLU A 349 13.05 -1.98 -6.21
CA GLU A 349 13.16 -3.34 -5.64
C GLU A 349 14.60 -3.89 -5.71
N ALA A 350 15.44 -3.35 -6.60
CA ALA A 350 16.85 -3.75 -6.70
C ALA A 350 17.65 -3.46 -5.41
N SER A 351 17.27 -2.43 -4.67
CA SER A 351 17.88 -2.09 -3.39
C SER A 351 17.78 -3.20 -2.34
N LYS A 352 16.78 -4.07 -2.44
CA LYS A 352 16.65 -5.26 -1.58
C LYS A 352 17.84 -6.20 -1.69
N ASN A 353 18.52 -6.21 -2.85
CA ASN A 353 19.65 -7.10 -3.10
C ASN A 353 20.84 -6.84 -2.17
N TRP A 354 20.94 -5.66 -1.57
CA TRP A 354 21.95 -5.36 -0.57
C TRP A 354 21.35 -5.21 0.85
N ILE A 355 20.16 -4.63 1.00
CA ILE A 355 19.54 -4.40 2.31
C ILE A 355 19.25 -5.73 3.01
N ILE A 356 18.61 -6.67 2.31
CA ILE A 356 18.23 -7.97 2.90
C ILE A 356 19.49 -8.76 3.33
N PRO A 357 20.49 -8.99 2.47
CA PRO A 357 21.73 -9.66 2.90
C PRO A 357 22.46 -8.94 4.04
N PHE A 358 22.42 -7.61 4.07
CA PHE A 358 22.99 -6.83 5.18
C PHE A 358 22.28 -7.14 6.49
N LEU A 359 20.96 -7.12 6.53
CA LEU A 359 20.17 -7.40 7.74
C LEU A 359 20.36 -8.87 8.18
N GLU A 360 20.29 -9.80 7.25
CA GLU A 360 20.42 -11.23 7.52
C GLU A 360 21.83 -11.60 8.00
N LYS A 361 22.89 -11.08 7.37
CA LYS A 361 24.29 -11.31 7.78
C LYS A 361 24.57 -10.83 9.20
N ASN A 362 23.93 -9.75 9.62
CA ASN A 362 24.09 -9.21 10.96
C ASN A 362 23.11 -9.81 11.98
N GLY A 363 22.27 -10.77 11.57
CA GLY A 363 21.29 -11.44 12.42
C GLY A 363 20.23 -10.49 12.97
N PHE A 364 19.76 -9.53 12.17
CA PHE A 364 18.70 -8.61 12.54
C PHE A 364 17.34 -9.17 12.11
N LYS A 365 16.40 -9.25 13.06
CA LYS A 365 14.99 -9.53 12.75
C LYS A 365 14.39 -8.28 12.12
N TYR A 366 13.75 -8.44 10.95
CA TYR A 366 13.09 -7.35 10.24
C TYR A 366 11.73 -7.80 9.69
N SER A 367 10.85 -6.84 9.45
CA SER A 367 9.56 -7.05 8.80
C SER A 367 9.45 -6.21 7.53
N HIS A 368 8.70 -6.72 6.55
CA HIS A 368 8.37 -5.97 5.33
C HIS A 368 7.03 -5.24 5.47
N LEU A 369 7.02 -3.99 5.06
CA LEU A 369 5.78 -3.24 4.85
C LEU A 369 5.16 -3.71 3.54
N GLY A 370 4.20 -4.64 3.62
CA GLY A 370 3.53 -5.26 2.49
C GLY A 370 3.74 -6.77 2.41
N ASN A 371 3.04 -7.44 1.49
CA ASN A 371 2.90 -8.90 1.45
C ASN A 371 4.12 -9.68 0.91
N ASN A 372 5.30 -9.08 0.74
CA ASN A 372 6.48 -9.71 0.14
C ASN A 372 7.63 -9.87 1.13
N GLN A 373 7.41 -10.56 2.23
CA GLN A 373 8.50 -10.94 3.13
C GLN A 373 9.41 -11.98 2.46
N HIS A 374 10.73 -11.78 2.53
CA HIS A 374 11.71 -12.76 2.06
C HIS A 374 11.72 -14.00 2.96
N VAL A 375 11.65 -13.80 4.27
CA VAL A 375 11.38 -14.83 5.28
C VAL A 375 10.17 -14.38 6.08
N SER A 376 9.07 -15.12 6.03
CA SER A 376 7.85 -14.75 6.75
C SER A 376 7.95 -15.14 8.23
N ASP A 377 7.30 -14.38 9.10
CA ASP A 377 7.16 -14.76 10.51
C ASP A 377 6.52 -16.16 10.67
N ALA A 378 5.59 -16.51 9.77
CA ALA A 378 4.99 -17.83 9.72
C ALA A 378 6.02 -18.94 9.47
N GLU A 379 7.00 -18.71 8.61
CA GLU A 379 8.09 -19.67 8.34
C GLU A 379 9.06 -19.78 9.52
N ILE A 380 9.44 -18.67 10.12
CA ILE A 380 10.27 -18.67 11.34
C ILE A 380 9.54 -19.45 12.44
N ASN A 381 8.26 -19.19 12.62
CA ASN A 381 7.43 -19.91 13.60
C ASN A 381 7.34 -21.40 13.29
N CYS A 382 7.28 -21.83 12.04
CA CYS A 382 7.32 -23.26 11.70
C CYS A 382 8.58 -23.94 12.23
N HIS A 383 9.74 -23.34 12.04
CA HIS A 383 11.00 -23.90 12.54
C HIS A 383 11.09 -23.91 14.07
N TYR A 384 10.55 -22.90 14.73
CA TYR A 384 10.55 -22.80 16.18
C TYR A 384 9.56 -23.77 16.84
N THR A 385 8.34 -23.83 16.36
CA THR A 385 7.25 -24.57 17.01
C THR A 385 7.19 -26.04 16.60
N TRP A 386 7.84 -26.44 15.51
CA TRP A 386 7.83 -27.84 15.07
C TRP A 386 8.40 -28.81 16.09
N PRO A 387 9.56 -28.59 16.71
CA PRO A 387 10.07 -29.49 17.77
C PRO A 387 9.15 -29.57 18.99
N LEU A 388 8.46 -28.48 19.32
CA LEU A 388 7.49 -28.43 20.43
C LEU A 388 6.25 -29.23 20.09
N PHE A 389 5.78 -29.15 18.84
CA PHE A 389 4.66 -29.94 18.32
C PHE A 389 4.94 -31.43 18.36
N LEU A 390 6.16 -31.86 17.99
CA LEU A 390 6.59 -33.26 18.11
C LEU A 390 6.64 -33.75 19.55
N LYS A 391 6.93 -32.86 20.52
CA LYS A 391 6.95 -33.17 21.98
C LYS A 391 5.55 -33.18 22.61
N GLY A 392 4.50 -32.96 21.82
CA GLY A 392 3.12 -33.03 22.26
C GLY A 392 2.45 -31.71 22.60
N GLU A 393 3.13 -30.56 22.38
CA GLU A 393 2.47 -29.26 22.49
C GLU A 393 1.43 -29.08 21.38
N THR A 394 0.30 -28.47 21.73
CA THR A 394 -0.74 -28.18 20.77
C THR A 394 -0.34 -26.99 19.87
N GLN A 395 -0.73 -27.04 18.60
CA GLN A 395 -0.54 -25.96 17.67
C GLN A 395 -1.88 -25.49 17.11
N SER A 396 -1.98 -24.16 16.92
CA SER A 396 -3.18 -23.53 16.36
C SER A 396 -3.44 -23.99 14.93
N PHE A 397 -4.71 -23.90 14.52
CA PHE A 397 -5.11 -24.19 13.15
C PHE A 397 -4.30 -23.41 12.10
N ASP A 398 -4.02 -22.12 12.35
CA ASP A 398 -3.25 -21.27 11.43
C ASP A 398 -1.78 -21.69 11.36
N GLN A 399 -1.21 -22.15 12.49
CA GLN A 399 0.15 -22.70 12.53
C GLN A 399 0.24 -24.02 11.76
N LEU A 400 -0.77 -24.87 11.84
CA LEU A 400 -0.84 -26.11 11.05
C LEU A 400 -0.93 -25.84 9.55
N GLN A 401 -1.68 -24.82 9.14
CA GLN A 401 -1.71 -24.37 7.73
C GLN A 401 -0.32 -23.88 7.28
N SER A 402 0.40 -23.21 8.18
CA SER A 402 1.77 -22.71 7.89
C SER A 402 2.73 -23.89 7.70
N TYR A 403 2.72 -24.91 8.55
CA TYR A 403 3.50 -26.13 8.33
C TYR A 403 3.18 -26.75 6.98
N TRP A 404 1.89 -26.93 6.70
CA TRP A 404 1.45 -27.52 5.44
C TRP A 404 1.94 -26.76 4.21
N THR A 405 2.00 -25.45 4.29
CA THR A 405 2.46 -24.62 3.18
C THR A 405 3.92 -24.87 2.84
N HIS A 406 4.77 -25.07 3.86
CA HIS A 406 6.22 -25.19 3.72
C HIS A 406 6.72 -26.63 3.54
N LEU A 407 5.97 -27.65 3.98
CA LEU A 407 6.36 -29.06 3.83
C LEU A 407 6.54 -29.49 2.38
N LYS A 408 7.49 -30.39 2.12
CA LYS A 408 7.61 -31.12 0.85
C LYS A 408 6.33 -31.87 0.50
N LYS A 409 6.07 -32.04 -0.78
CA LYS A 409 4.87 -32.73 -1.26
C LYS A 409 4.80 -34.19 -0.75
N GLU A 410 5.93 -34.86 -0.64
CA GLU A 410 6.07 -36.23 -0.12
C GLU A 410 5.68 -36.38 1.36
N ASN A 411 5.83 -35.29 2.13
CA ASN A 411 5.46 -35.24 3.56
C ASN A 411 3.97 -34.87 3.78
N LYS A 412 3.19 -34.72 2.71
CA LYS A 412 1.78 -34.33 2.73
C LYS A 412 0.91 -35.50 2.31
N LEU A 413 0.21 -36.12 3.22
CA LEU A 413 -0.65 -37.27 2.92
C LEU A 413 -1.95 -36.89 2.19
N LYS A 414 -2.40 -35.65 2.31
CA LYS A 414 -3.66 -35.19 1.72
C LYS A 414 -3.53 -33.79 1.08
N ASP A 415 -4.52 -33.39 0.28
CA ASP A 415 -4.59 -32.10 -0.42
C ASP A 415 -4.93 -30.94 0.55
N SER A 416 -4.47 -29.72 0.24
CA SER A 416 -4.76 -28.50 1.02
C SER A 416 -6.24 -28.16 1.18
N ARG A 417 -7.12 -28.66 0.31
CA ARG A 417 -8.59 -28.51 0.42
C ARG A 417 -9.17 -29.04 1.72
N ILE A 418 -8.41 -29.82 2.42
CA ILE A 418 -8.72 -30.46 3.65
C ILE A 418 -8.89 -29.50 4.82
N PHE A 419 -8.11 -28.39 4.85
CA PHE A 419 -8.25 -27.34 5.85
C PHE A 419 -9.64 -26.67 5.84
N LYS A 420 -10.42 -26.84 4.77
CA LYS A 420 -11.83 -26.41 4.72
C LYS A 420 -12.78 -27.33 5.50
N LYS A 421 -12.34 -28.52 5.84
CA LYS A 421 -13.16 -29.58 6.47
C LYS A 421 -12.83 -29.81 7.95
N ILE A 422 -11.72 -29.25 8.45
CA ILE A 422 -11.29 -29.40 9.84
C ILE A 422 -11.89 -28.28 10.69
N ARG A 423 -12.25 -28.63 11.94
CA ARG A 423 -12.64 -27.61 12.92
C ARG A 423 -11.45 -26.70 13.25
N LYS A 424 -11.70 -25.41 13.41
CA LYS A 424 -10.69 -24.45 13.86
C LYS A 424 -10.50 -24.60 15.37
N LYS A 425 -9.62 -25.49 15.79
CA LYS A 425 -9.15 -25.69 17.15
C LYS A 425 -7.65 -25.95 17.16
N ASP A 426 -7.06 -26.05 18.31
CA ASP A 426 -5.68 -26.49 18.47
C ASP A 426 -5.60 -28.03 18.40
N TYR A 427 -4.49 -28.52 17.84
CA TYR A 427 -4.24 -29.94 17.65
C TYR A 427 -2.87 -30.35 18.15
N THR A 428 -2.74 -31.57 18.68
CA THR A 428 -1.46 -32.24 18.91
C THR A 428 -0.98 -32.92 17.62
N PHE A 429 0.32 -33.25 17.56
CA PHE A 429 0.90 -34.00 16.44
C PHE A 429 0.15 -35.32 16.21
N GLN A 430 -0.11 -36.08 17.27
CA GLN A 430 -0.79 -37.39 17.19
C GLN A 430 -2.23 -37.27 16.67
N GLU A 431 -2.99 -36.24 17.11
CA GLU A 431 -4.33 -35.99 16.55
C GLU A 431 -4.25 -35.72 15.04
N PHE A 432 -3.23 -35.01 14.58
CA PHE A 432 -3.05 -34.65 13.19
C PHE A 432 -2.60 -35.85 12.33
N VAL A 433 -1.81 -36.77 12.91
CA VAL A 433 -1.48 -38.09 12.32
C VAL A 433 -2.73 -38.97 12.25
N ASN A 434 -3.49 -39.09 13.33
CA ASN A 434 -4.73 -39.91 13.39
C ASN A 434 -5.80 -39.45 12.39
N LEU A 435 -5.84 -38.15 12.10
CA LEU A 435 -6.69 -37.58 11.06
C LEU A 435 -6.14 -37.84 9.65
N GLY A 436 -4.97 -38.42 9.53
CA GLY A 436 -4.30 -38.76 8.27
C GLY A 436 -3.77 -37.56 7.52
N TYR A 437 -3.29 -36.53 8.19
CA TYR A 437 -2.72 -35.31 7.58
C TYR A 437 -1.21 -35.33 7.52
N LEU A 438 -0.56 -35.89 8.51
CA LEU A 438 0.88 -36.08 8.59
C LEU A 438 1.20 -37.58 8.70
N ASP A 439 2.39 -37.94 8.19
CA ASP A 439 2.94 -39.27 8.35
C ASP A 439 3.59 -39.40 9.74
N GLU A 440 3.37 -40.50 10.40
CA GLU A 440 3.94 -40.76 11.75
C GLU A 440 5.47 -40.79 11.72
N SER A 441 6.09 -41.16 10.60
CA SER A 441 7.54 -41.14 10.38
C SER A 441 8.18 -39.73 10.49
N LEU A 442 7.36 -38.69 10.52
CA LEU A 442 7.83 -37.32 10.73
C LEU A 442 8.17 -37.03 12.19
N LYS A 443 7.74 -37.91 13.13
CA LYS A 443 7.97 -37.75 14.57
C LYS A 443 9.48 -37.72 14.92
N ASP A 444 10.30 -38.43 14.15
CA ASP A 444 11.76 -38.52 14.37
C ASP A 444 12.53 -37.39 13.69
N LYS A 445 11.84 -36.47 13.00
CA LYS A 445 12.46 -35.37 12.24
C LYS A 445 12.27 -34.04 12.98
N GLU A 446 13.06 -33.83 14.03
CA GLU A 446 12.97 -32.63 14.86
C GLU A 446 13.33 -31.33 14.10
N ASP A 447 14.25 -31.38 13.14
CA ASP A 447 14.64 -30.20 12.34
C ASP A 447 13.68 -30.02 11.15
N PHE A 448 12.79 -29.02 11.25
CA PHE A 448 11.83 -28.68 10.20
C PHE A 448 12.49 -28.40 8.84
N TYR A 449 13.76 -27.99 8.83
CA TYR A 449 14.55 -27.80 7.62
C TYR A 449 14.59 -29.04 6.72
N GLN A 450 14.68 -30.23 7.31
CA GLN A 450 14.72 -31.50 6.57
C GLN A 450 13.40 -31.78 5.85
N LEU A 451 12.31 -31.14 6.29
CA LEU A 451 10.97 -31.35 5.78
C LEU A 451 10.57 -30.35 4.69
N VAL A 452 11.31 -29.25 4.52
CA VAL A 452 11.02 -28.23 3.49
C VAL A 452 11.67 -28.58 2.15
N LYS A 453 11.10 -28.06 1.08
CA LYS A 453 11.59 -28.30 -0.27
C LYS A 453 12.91 -27.58 -0.52
N ILE A 454 13.99 -28.32 -0.73
CA ILE A 454 15.30 -27.80 -1.08
C ILE A 454 15.38 -27.61 -2.60
N PRO A 455 15.76 -26.45 -3.12
CA PRO A 455 15.96 -26.24 -4.55
C PRO A 455 17.08 -27.13 -5.12
N LYS A 456 16.88 -27.65 -6.33
CA LYS A 456 17.90 -28.46 -7.01
C LYS A 456 19.02 -27.61 -7.64
N GLU A 457 18.70 -26.41 -8.10
CA GLU A 457 19.64 -25.49 -8.73
C GLU A 457 20.63 -24.94 -7.70
N GLU A 458 21.91 -24.98 -7.98
CA GLU A 458 22.99 -24.62 -7.03
C GLU A 458 22.85 -23.19 -6.48
N GLU A 459 22.58 -22.20 -7.32
CA GLU A 459 22.41 -20.80 -6.89
C GLU A 459 21.21 -20.63 -5.95
N ARG A 460 20.10 -21.30 -6.24
CA ARG A 460 18.90 -21.27 -5.39
C ARG A 460 19.12 -22.02 -4.09
N ARG A 461 19.94 -23.08 -4.12
CA ARG A 461 20.33 -23.85 -2.92
C ARG A 461 21.18 -23.00 -1.99
N LYS A 462 22.19 -22.30 -2.50
CA LYS A 462 23.02 -21.37 -1.69
C LYS A 462 22.16 -20.30 -1.01
N LYS A 463 21.22 -19.69 -1.74
CA LYS A 463 20.26 -18.71 -1.15
C LYS A 463 19.37 -19.36 -0.08
N HIS A 464 18.95 -20.60 -0.29
CA HIS A 464 18.13 -21.32 0.69
C HIS A 464 18.94 -21.63 1.96
N ASP A 465 20.19 -22.06 1.84
CA ASP A 465 21.05 -22.36 2.98
C ASP A 465 21.36 -21.11 3.80
N GLN A 466 21.64 -19.97 3.17
CA GLN A 466 21.79 -18.68 3.83
C GLN A 466 20.53 -18.27 4.60
N ARG A 467 19.37 -18.46 3.98
CA ARG A 467 18.08 -18.21 4.60
C ARG A 467 17.86 -19.07 5.85
N MET A 468 18.26 -20.33 5.82
CA MET A 468 18.15 -21.22 6.97
C MET A 468 19.10 -20.85 8.12
N ILE A 469 20.31 -20.41 7.80
CA ILE A 469 21.24 -19.87 8.80
C ILE A 469 20.63 -18.65 9.48
N TYR A 470 20.02 -17.75 8.70
CA TYR A 470 19.33 -16.59 9.23
C TYR A 470 18.15 -16.98 10.14
N ILE A 471 17.27 -17.90 9.72
CA ILE A 471 16.13 -18.38 10.54
C ILE A 471 16.61 -18.93 11.89
N LYS A 472 17.63 -19.81 11.88
CA LYS A 472 18.22 -20.34 13.12
C LYS A 472 18.80 -19.24 14.01
N THR A 473 19.44 -18.25 13.42
CA THR A 473 19.97 -17.10 14.17
C THR A 473 18.84 -16.30 14.83
N ILE A 474 17.74 -16.05 14.12
CA ILE A 474 16.59 -15.30 14.66
C ILE A 474 15.91 -16.07 15.80
N ILE A 475 15.71 -17.38 15.62
CA ILE A 475 15.10 -18.24 16.67
C ILE A 475 15.92 -18.21 17.95
N ASN A 476 17.24 -18.27 17.85
CA ASN A 476 18.14 -18.30 19.01
C ASN A 476 18.32 -16.92 19.68
N LYS A 477 18.13 -15.83 18.95
CA LYS A 477 18.47 -14.48 19.41
C LYS A 477 17.27 -13.68 19.89
N TYR A 478 16.07 -13.92 19.33
CA TYR A 478 14.90 -13.06 19.55
C TYR A 478 13.73 -13.81 20.18
N ASN A 479 12.97 -13.10 21.01
CA ASN A 479 11.63 -13.54 21.37
C ASN A 479 10.73 -13.38 20.12
N LEU A 480 10.19 -14.48 19.62
CA LEU A 480 9.44 -14.51 18.36
C LEU A 480 8.09 -13.79 18.46
N ASN A 481 7.53 -13.66 19.65
CA ASN A 481 6.29 -12.91 19.89
C ASN A 481 6.50 -11.39 19.87
N GLN A 482 7.75 -10.93 19.92
CA GLN A 482 8.06 -9.51 19.86
C GLN A 482 8.11 -9.05 18.41
N LYS A 483 7.41 -7.95 18.10
CA LYS A 483 7.52 -7.30 16.79
C LYS A 483 8.95 -6.86 16.52
N SER A 484 9.35 -6.95 15.25
CA SER A 484 10.62 -6.38 14.82
C SER A 484 10.65 -4.86 15.01
N THR A 485 11.75 -4.35 15.52
CA THR A 485 12.04 -2.91 15.53
C THR A 485 12.51 -2.38 14.18
N ILE A 486 12.84 -3.29 13.24
CA ILE A 486 13.31 -2.95 11.90
C ILE A 486 12.22 -3.26 10.89
N GLU A 487 11.86 -2.25 10.09
CA GLU A 487 10.92 -2.36 8.99
C GLU A 487 11.59 -2.02 7.66
N LEU A 488 11.14 -2.66 6.60
CA LEU A 488 11.64 -2.48 5.24
C LEU A 488 10.48 -2.20 4.28
N GLY A 489 10.57 -1.11 3.52
CA GLY A 489 9.53 -0.75 2.57
C GLY A 489 10.00 0.22 1.48
N ASN A 490 9.34 0.19 0.32
CA ASN A 490 9.58 1.20 -0.71
C ASN A 490 8.90 2.54 -0.36
N PHE A 491 9.28 3.63 -1.03
CA PHE A 491 8.78 4.97 -0.75
C PHE A 491 7.25 5.08 -0.72
N HIS A 492 6.55 4.32 -1.56
CA HIS A 492 5.08 4.32 -1.57
C HIS A 492 4.46 3.62 -0.35
N GLN A 493 5.15 2.60 0.18
CA GLN A 493 4.68 1.85 1.34
C GLN A 493 4.93 2.59 2.65
N VAL A 494 5.99 3.40 2.69
CA VAL A 494 6.41 4.10 3.92
C VAL A 494 5.84 5.51 4.05
N LYS A 495 5.18 6.01 3.00
CA LYS A 495 4.56 7.35 3.05
C LYS A 495 3.60 7.45 4.24
N GLY A 496 3.78 8.50 5.04
CA GLY A 496 2.98 8.74 6.26
C GLY A 496 3.54 8.12 7.54
N LEU A 497 4.42 7.10 7.45
CA LEU A 497 5.00 6.47 8.63
C LEU A 497 5.99 7.37 9.36
N THR A 498 6.10 7.16 10.67
CA THR A 498 7.09 7.82 11.55
C THR A 498 7.90 6.76 12.28
N ARG A 499 9.24 6.89 12.27
CA ARG A 499 10.17 6.01 12.98
C ARG A 499 11.30 6.85 13.54
N ASP A 500 11.94 6.35 14.61
CA ASP A 500 13.04 7.06 15.27
C ASP A 500 14.25 7.19 14.34
N ASN A 501 14.54 6.17 13.55
CA ASN A 501 15.63 6.16 12.58
C ASN A 501 15.13 5.75 11.20
N VAL A 502 15.52 6.51 10.18
CA VAL A 502 15.16 6.22 8.78
C VAL A 502 16.42 6.15 7.93
N ILE A 503 16.64 5.00 7.30
CA ILE A 503 17.73 4.75 6.36
C ILE A 503 17.16 4.81 4.95
N VAL A 504 17.59 5.79 4.17
CA VAL A 504 17.09 6.04 2.82
C VAL A 504 18.11 5.59 1.79
N ASP A 505 17.78 4.58 1.00
CA ASP A 505 18.58 4.21 -0.17
C ASP A 505 18.18 5.04 -1.39
N LEU A 506 19.09 5.91 -1.81
CA LEU A 506 18.93 6.79 -2.96
C LEU A 506 19.54 6.21 -4.25
N THR A 507 19.93 4.94 -4.25
CA THR A 507 20.52 4.30 -5.44
C THR A 507 19.58 4.40 -6.63
N LEU A 508 20.06 5.03 -7.70
CA LEU A 508 19.38 5.10 -8.97
C LEU A 508 19.82 3.90 -9.82
N THR A 509 18.91 2.98 -10.07
CA THR A 509 19.13 1.99 -11.12
C THR A 509 18.95 2.67 -12.47
N ARG A 510 19.91 2.52 -13.38
CA ARG A 510 19.67 2.90 -14.79
C ARG A 510 18.47 2.12 -15.29
N ALA A 511 17.47 2.86 -15.78
CA ALA A 511 16.28 2.29 -16.40
C ALA A 511 16.66 1.53 -17.67
#